data_67145142a930a43dc0ac6320ffc23818
#
_entry.id   67145142a930a43dc0ac6320ffc23818
#
_cell.length_a   1.000
_cell.length_b   1.000
_cell.length_c   1.000
_cell.angle_alpha   90.00
_cell.angle_beta   90.00
_cell.angle_gamma   90.00
#
_symmetry.space_group_name_H-M   'P 1'
#
loop_
_entity.id
_entity.type
_entity.pdbx_description
1 polymer ?
#
loop_
_entity_poly.entity_id
_entity_poly.type
_entity_poly.pdbx_seq_one_letter_code
_entity_poly.pdbx_strand_id
1 'polypeptide(L)'
;MVATSAGPALAWGPVGHRIAGDLAEQKLCPAARTKVKSLGGGESLAELGNWADEIRDEPRWKSSRPWHYMDLPDLPPSAGLDDARAAIDKVVHPRDGDVLEALARFSKVLADPKEPRTERAEALRFVVHFVVDIHQPLHIGRPSDHGGNDVQVVFGKKGPVTLHHFWDSEVLPSRGPSAKMKQQLKADLAALPADRANDPPAEWAAESLVLRATVYDFRPAAHGPVTLDDSYVRSARKIADERLVLAGARLAATLNTIFCSSATH
;
A
#
# COMPACT_ATOMS: atom_id res chain seq x y z
N MET A 1 -25.36 1.95 24.83
CA MET A 1 -24.54 2.34 23.66
C MET A 1 -23.12 1.90 23.96
N VAL A 2 -22.66 0.83 23.32
CA VAL A 2 -21.26 0.40 23.40
C VAL A 2 -20.56 1.12 22.27
N ALA A 3 -19.76 2.14 22.59
CA ALA A 3 -18.86 2.76 21.64
C ALA A 3 -17.78 1.71 21.29
N THR A 4 -17.94 1.05 20.16
CA THR A 4 -16.85 0.30 19.54
C THR A 4 -15.84 1.33 19.09
N SER A 5 -14.74 1.49 19.84
CA SER A 5 -13.57 2.21 19.33
C SER A 5 -13.13 1.50 18.05
N ALA A 6 -13.34 2.13 16.90
CA ALA A 6 -12.67 1.72 15.69
C ALA A 6 -11.17 1.75 16.00
N GLY A 7 -10.52 0.60 15.94
CA GLY A 7 -9.07 0.54 16.02
C GLY A 7 -8.49 1.42 14.92
N PRO A 8 -7.28 1.94 15.10
CA PRO A 8 -6.62 2.77 14.11
C PRO A 8 -6.61 2.01 12.77
N ALA A 9 -6.98 2.70 11.69
CA ALA A 9 -6.88 2.15 10.34
C ALA A 9 -5.43 1.73 10.11
N LEU A 10 -5.24 0.46 9.82
CA LEU A 10 -3.98 -0.11 9.40
C LEU A 10 -3.97 0.00 7.89
N ALA A 11 -2.85 0.34 7.29
CA ALA A 11 -2.53 0.15 5.88
C ALA A 11 -3.03 -1.21 5.37
N TRP A 12 -2.82 -1.58 4.11
CA TRP A 12 -3.06 -3.00 3.78
C TRP A 12 -2.73 -3.84 4.99
N GLY A 13 -3.70 -4.46 5.62
CA GLY A 13 -3.47 -5.14 6.89
C GLY A 13 -2.29 -6.12 6.79
N PRO A 14 -1.82 -6.69 7.88
CA PRO A 14 -0.58 -7.50 7.89
C PRO A 14 -0.52 -8.59 6.83
N VAL A 15 -1.66 -9.06 6.35
CA VAL A 15 -1.74 -10.07 5.27
C VAL A 15 -1.34 -9.47 3.92
N GLY A 16 -1.78 -8.26 3.60
CA GLY A 16 -1.44 -7.60 2.33
C GLY A 16 0.04 -7.29 2.23
N HIS A 17 0.63 -6.71 3.28
CA HIS A 17 2.08 -6.46 3.33
C HIS A 17 2.91 -7.73 3.18
N ARG A 18 2.50 -8.83 3.83
CA ARG A 18 3.19 -10.12 3.67
C ARG A 18 3.08 -10.66 2.25
N ILE A 19 1.92 -10.57 1.62
CA ILE A 19 1.73 -11.02 0.23
C ILE A 19 2.65 -10.24 -0.71
N ALA A 20 2.64 -8.91 -0.63
CA ALA A 20 3.47 -8.07 -1.49
C ALA A 20 4.97 -8.30 -1.23
N GLY A 21 5.39 -8.46 0.03
CA GLY A 21 6.76 -8.82 0.40
C GLY A 21 7.19 -10.17 -0.18
N ASP A 22 6.36 -11.22 -0.04
CA ASP A 22 6.61 -12.55 -0.61
C ASP A 22 6.76 -12.51 -2.15
N LEU A 23 5.96 -11.68 -2.83
CA LEU A 23 6.04 -11.49 -4.27
C LEU A 23 7.31 -10.74 -4.68
N ALA A 24 7.67 -9.68 -3.94
CA ALA A 24 8.86 -8.91 -4.21
C ALA A 24 10.14 -9.75 -4.09
N GLU A 25 10.25 -10.61 -3.08
CA GLU A 25 11.43 -11.47 -2.88
C GLU A 25 11.75 -12.34 -4.09
N GLN A 26 10.76 -12.74 -4.88
CA GLN A 26 10.96 -13.56 -6.06
C GLN A 26 11.69 -12.83 -7.19
N LYS A 27 11.60 -11.49 -7.22
CA LYS A 27 12.15 -10.63 -8.27
C LYS A 27 13.43 -9.89 -7.83
N LEU A 28 13.90 -10.06 -6.58
CA LEU A 28 15.13 -9.44 -6.13
C LEU A 28 16.36 -10.01 -6.86
N CYS A 29 17.24 -9.14 -7.33
CA CYS A 29 18.57 -9.52 -7.76
C CYS A 29 19.42 -10.02 -6.58
N PRO A 30 20.51 -10.77 -6.82
CA PRO A 30 21.36 -11.33 -5.75
C PRO A 30 21.91 -10.28 -4.78
N ALA A 31 22.32 -9.10 -5.28
CA ALA A 31 22.86 -8.02 -4.45
C ALA A 31 21.78 -7.41 -3.55
N ALA A 32 20.57 -7.12 -4.11
CA ALA A 32 19.45 -6.63 -3.32
C ALA A 32 19.02 -7.63 -2.23
N ARG A 33 18.93 -8.91 -2.58
CA ARG A 33 18.61 -9.98 -1.62
C ARG A 33 19.60 -10.02 -0.44
N THR A 34 20.89 -9.91 -0.74
CA THR A 34 21.95 -9.88 0.30
C THR A 34 21.85 -8.65 1.18
N LYS A 35 21.60 -7.47 0.58
CA LYS A 35 21.47 -6.21 1.33
C LYS A 35 20.20 -6.18 2.19
N VAL A 36 19.05 -6.60 1.65
CA VAL A 36 17.81 -6.74 2.40
C VAL A 36 18.00 -7.66 3.61
N LYS A 37 18.55 -8.84 3.43
CA LYS A 37 18.83 -9.77 4.53
C LYS A 37 19.75 -9.16 5.58
N SER A 38 20.81 -8.47 5.16
CA SER A 38 21.77 -7.82 6.08
C SER A 38 21.14 -6.68 6.87
N LEU A 39 20.43 -5.75 6.20
CA LEU A 39 19.80 -4.59 6.85
C LEU A 39 18.58 -5.00 7.67
N GLY A 40 17.79 -5.96 7.20
CA GLY A 40 16.61 -6.48 7.87
C GLY A 40 16.89 -7.37 9.09
N GLY A 41 18.17 -7.64 9.41
CA GLY A 41 18.49 -8.50 10.56
C GLY A 41 18.19 -9.99 10.32
N GLY A 42 18.03 -10.40 9.06
CA GLY A 42 17.68 -11.77 8.67
C GLY A 42 16.19 -11.95 8.34
N GLU A 43 15.34 -10.97 8.65
CA GLU A 43 13.90 -10.98 8.34
C GLU A 43 13.67 -10.93 6.82
N SER A 44 12.57 -11.54 6.39
CA SER A 44 12.05 -11.47 5.01
C SER A 44 11.36 -10.13 4.75
N LEU A 45 11.17 -9.76 3.48
CA LEU A 45 10.36 -8.58 3.12
C LEU A 45 8.91 -8.69 3.64
N ALA A 46 8.39 -9.90 3.71
CA ALA A 46 7.06 -10.17 4.27
C ALA A 46 6.96 -9.86 5.77
N GLU A 47 8.04 -10.07 6.52
CA GLU A 47 8.13 -9.75 7.95
C GLU A 47 8.39 -8.26 8.16
N LEU A 48 9.32 -7.67 7.41
CA LEU A 48 9.67 -6.24 7.48
C LEU A 48 8.48 -5.31 7.18
N GLY A 49 7.55 -5.76 6.32
CA GLY A 49 6.45 -4.94 5.82
C GLY A 49 5.46 -4.45 6.89
N ASN A 50 5.38 -5.09 8.05
CA ASN A 50 4.40 -4.69 9.09
C ASN A 50 4.99 -3.70 10.12
N TRP A 51 6.31 -3.58 10.17
CA TRP A 51 7.01 -2.83 11.21
C TRP A 51 6.57 -1.36 11.33
N ALA A 52 6.33 -0.66 10.23
CA ALA A 52 5.96 0.75 10.26
C ALA A 52 4.62 1.00 10.97
N ASP A 53 3.66 0.09 10.81
CA ASP A 53 2.38 0.12 11.53
C ASP A 53 2.55 -0.20 13.02
N GLU A 54 3.42 -1.16 13.34
CA GLU A 54 3.65 -1.60 14.72
C GLU A 54 4.25 -0.48 15.58
N ILE A 55 5.10 0.37 14.99
CA ILE A 55 5.85 1.41 15.73
C ILE A 55 5.19 2.79 15.71
N ARG A 56 4.19 3.04 14.86
CA ARG A 56 3.63 4.38 14.62
C ARG A 56 3.03 5.07 15.85
N ASP A 57 2.73 4.31 16.90
CA ASP A 57 2.22 4.83 18.17
C ASP A 57 3.31 5.05 19.21
N GLU A 58 4.54 4.62 18.92
CA GLU A 58 5.69 4.90 19.76
C GLU A 58 6.04 6.41 19.73
N PRO A 59 6.48 7.00 20.87
CA PRO A 59 6.78 8.43 20.95
C PRO A 59 7.71 8.95 19.86
N ARG A 60 8.73 8.16 19.48
CA ARG A 60 9.71 8.51 18.46
C ARG A 60 9.07 8.59 17.06
N TRP A 61 8.07 7.76 16.79
CA TRP A 61 7.48 7.58 15.48
C TRP A 61 6.06 8.15 15.34
N LYS A 62 5.57 8.82 16.36
CA LYS A 62 4.21 9.39 16.35
C LYS A 62 3.96 10.35 15.17
N SER A 63 5.00 11.01 14.68
CA SER A 63 4.95 11.87 13.49
C SER A 63 4.87 11.09 12.17
N SER A 64 5.05 9.76 12.18
CA SER A 64 5.00 8.94 10.97
C SER A 64 3.58 8.65 10.47
N ARG A 65 2.56 8.89 11.28
CA ARG A 65 1.17 8.58 10.94
C ARG A 65 0.70 9.13 9.57
N PRO A 66 0.97 10.40 9.20
CA PRO A 66 0.58 10.92 7.90
C PRO A 66 1.40 10.35 6.72
N TRP A 67 2.53 9.67 6.97
CA TRP A 67 3.38 9.12 5.90
C TRP A 67 2.80 7.87 5.23
N HIS A 68 1.71 7.30 5.77
CA HIS A 68 1.06 6.10 5.24
C HIS A 68 0.07 6.37 4.13
N TYR A 69 -0.35 7.62 3.92
CA TYR A 69 -1.39 8.00 2.97
C TYR A 69 -1.16 9.40 2.37
N MET A 70 -1.97 9.73 1.39
CA MET A 70 -2.08 11.06 0.80
C MET A 70 -3.55 11.36 0.58
N ASP A 71 -3.99 12.56 0.93
CA ASP A 71 -5.38 12.98 0.74
C ASP A 71 -5.51 13.88 -0.49
N LEU A 72 -6.44 13.52 -1.37
CA LEU A 72 -6.77 14.27 -2.59
C LEU A 72 -8.28 14.39 -2.77
N PRO A 73 -8.79 15.53 -3.27
CA PRO A 73 -10.18 15.65 -3.68
C PRO A 73 -10.58 14.59 -4.71
N ASP A 74 -11.89 14.37 -4.86
CA ASP A 74 -12.38 13.49 -5.91
C ASP A 74 -12.11 14.07 -7.28
N LEU A 75 -11.77 13.19 -8.19
CA LEU A 75 -11.75 13.50 -9.62
C LEU A 75 -13.18 13.52 -10.18
N PRO A 76 -13.43 14.25 -11.27
CA PRO A 76 -14.68 14.13 -12.01
C PRO A 76 -14.97 12.65 -12.37
N PRO A 77 -16.24 12.22 -12.45
CA PRO A 77 -16.59 10.83 -12.77
C PRO A 77 -16.07 10.32 -14.11
N SER A 78 -15.79 11.21 -15.05
CA SER A 78 -15.22 10.90 -16.36
C SER A 78 -13.69 10.92 -16.40
N ALA A 79 -13.03 11.22 -15.26
CA ALA A 79 -11.59 11.36 -15.22
C ALA A 79 -10.87 10.04 -15.42
N GLY A 80 -9.80 10.09 -16.18
CA GLY A 80 -8.90 8.97 -16.43
C GLY A 80 -7.56 9.14 -15.71
N LEU A 81 -6.61 8.32 -16.14
CA LEU A 81 -5.27 8.29 -15.54
C LEU A 81 -4.52 9.62 -15.78
N ASP A 82 -4.70 10.29 -16.90
CA ASP A 82 -4.04 11.58 -17.18
C ASP A 82 -4.54 12.70 -16.25
N ASP A 83 -5.84 12.69 -15.92
CA ASP A 83 -6.40 13.64 -14.93
C ASP A 83 -5.84 13.37 -13.53
N ALA A 84 -5.69 12.09 -13.19
CA ALA A 84 -5.11 11.68 -11.92
C ALA A 84 -3.63 12.08 -11.82
N ARG A 85 -2.83 11.88 -12.86
CA ARG A 85 -1.44 12.37 -12.96
C ARG A 85 -1.37 13.87 -12.74
N ALA A 86 -2.20 14.63 -13.46
CA ALA A 86 -2.27 16.07 -13.32
C ALA A 86 -2.69 16.54 -11.91
N ALA A 87 -3.50 15.76 -11.20
CA ALA A 87 -3.88 16.02 -9.82
C ALA A 87 -2.72 15.74 -8.85
N ILE A 88 -2.00 14.64 -9.04
CA ILE A 88 -0.81 14.28 -8.25
C ILE A 88 0.30 15.35 -8.44
N ASP A 89 0.57 15.77 -9.67
CA ASP A 89 1.61 16.78 -9.97
C ASP A 89 1.32 18.15 -9.34
N LYS A 90 0.07 18.45 -9.02
CA LYS A 90 -0.35 19.73 -8.42
C LYS A 90 -0.53 19.65 -6.92
N VAL A 91 -0.29 18.50 -6.31
CA VAL A 91 -0.51 18.35 -4.87
C VAL A 91 0.42 19.25 -4.08
N VAL A 92 -0.13 19.89 -3.06
CA VAL A 92 0.65 20.60 -2.06
C VAL A 92 0.82 19.65 -0.88
N HIS A 93 2.03 19.13 -0.75
CA HIS A 93 2.34 18.19 0.32
C HIS A 93 2.18 18.83 1.71
N PRO A 94 1.60 18.14 2.69
CA PRO A 94 1.53 18.59 4.06
C PRO A 94 2.92 18.84 4.65
N ARG A 95 3.03 19.77 5.62
CA ARG A 95 4.32 20.05 6.30
C ARG A 95 4.96 18.81 6.92
N ASP A 96 4.14 17.89 7.43
CA ASP A 96 4.59 16.65 8.08
C ASP A 96 4.86 15.53 7.07
N GLY A 97 4.64 15.81 5.79
CA GLY A 97 4.82 14.86 4.68
C GLY A 97 3.63 13.94 4.48
N ASP A 98 3.67 13.19 3.38
CA ASP A 98 2.73 12.14 3.00
C ASP A 98 3.50 10.91 2.48
N VAL A 99 2.78 9.93 1.92
CA VAL A 99 3.37 8.68 1.46
C VAL A 99 4.38 8.87 0.32
N LEU A 100 4.19 9.84 -0.57
CA LEU A 100 5.14 10.10 -1.68
C LEU A 100 6.43 10.72 -1.16
N GLU A 101 6.33 11.76 -0.31
CA GLU A 101 7.50 12.39 0.29
C GLU A 101 8.26 11.45 1.21
N ALA A 102 7.54 10.65 2.01
CA ALA A 102 8.14 9.66 2.89
C ALA A 102 8.89 8.59 2.09
N LEU A 103 8.26 8.07 1.02
CA LEU A 103 8.89 7.07 0.16
C LEU A 103 10.16 7.63 -0.53
N ALA A 104 10.11 8.86 -1.04
CA ALA A 104 11.26 9.52 -1.66
C ALA A 104 12.40 9.72 -0.64
N ARG A 105 12.07 10.23 0.57
CA ARG A 105 13.03 10.45 1.65
C ARG A 105 13.72 9.16 2.08
N PHE A 106 12.96 8.13 2.40
CA PHE A 106 13.53 6.87 2.89
C PHE A 106 14.25 6.07 1.80
N SER A 107 13.82 6.16 0.55
CA SER A 107 14.57 5.59 -0.58
C SER A 107 15.96 6.24 -0.71
N LYS A 108 16.05 7.57 -0.51
CA LYS A 108 17.34 8.28 -0.51
C LYS A 108 18.25 7.85 0.64
N VAL A 109 17.71 7.77 1.87
CA VAL A 109 18.47 7.28 3.05
C VAL A 109 18.93 5.84 2.83
N LEU A 110 18.04 4.97 2.32
CA LEU A 110 18.38 3.57 2.04
C LEU A 110 19.50 3.42 1.00
N ALA A 111 19.51 4.29 -0.01
CA ALA A 111 20.49 4.25 -1.10
C ALA A 111 21.88 4.78 -0.69
N ASP A 112 21.96 5.71 0.27
CA ASP A 112 23.23 6.33 0.65
C ASP A 112 24.07 5.39 1.56
N PRO A 113 25.21 4.88 1.08
CA PRO A 113 26.07 4.01 1.88
C PRO A 113 26.76 4.73 3.06
N LYS A 114 26.74 6.07 3.09
CA LYS A 114 27.32 6.89 4.17
C LYS A 114 26.38 7.00 5.37
N GLU A 115 25.09 6.77 5.17
CA GLU A 115 24.12 6.77 6.26
C GLU A 115 24.37 5.64 7.25
N PRO A 116 24.14 5.85 8.56
CA PRO A 116 24.29 4.83 9.57
C PRO A 116 23.49 3.57 9.23
N ARG A 117 24.06 2.40 9.53
CA ARG A 117 23.38 1.11 9.25
C ARG A 117 22.00 1.02 9.89
N THR A 118 21.83 1.58 11.09
CA THR A 118 20.55 1.63 11.81
C THR A 118 19.50 2.43 11.04
N GLU A 119 19.86 3.61 10.53
CA GLU A 119 18.97 4.47 9.76
C GLU A 119 18.59 3.85 8.42
N ARG A 120 19.53 3.20 7.76
CA ARG A 120 19.27 2.43 6.54
C ARG A 120 18.37 1.21 6.80
N ALA A 121 18.49 0.57 7.95
CA ALA A 121 17.64 -0.54 8.34
C ALA A 121 16.18 -0.09 8.62
N GLU A 122 16.00 1.07 9.26
CA GLU A 122 14.69 1.70 9.44
C GLU A 122 14.12 2.16 8.09
N ALA A 123 14.95 2.80 7.25
CA ALA A 123 14.55 3.22 5.91
C ALA A 123 14.12 2.04 5.02
N LEU A 124 14.78 0.89 5.11
CA LEU A 124 14.34 -0.32 4.41
C LEU A 124 12.92 -0.71 4.82
N ARG A 125 12.62 -0.74 6.12
CA ARG A 125 11.29 -1.10 6.64
C ARG A 125 10.22 -0.12 6.16
N PHE A 126 10.49 1.18 6.19
CA PHE A 126 9.60 2.20 5.66
C PHE A 126 9.38 2.08 4.16
N VAL A 127 10.43 1.86 3.36
CA VAL A 127 10.30 1.66 1.90
C VAL A 127 9.45 0.44 1.60
N VAL A 128 9.71 -0.69 2.28
CA VAL A 128 8.92 -1.92 2.11
C VAL A 128 7.44 -1.66 2.40
N HIS A 129 7.13 -0.94 3.46
CA HIS A 129 5.77 -0.63 3.88
C HIS A 129 5.08 0.34 2.91
N PHE A 130 5.67 1.51 2.68
CA PHE A 130 5.02 2.59 1.91
C PHE A 130 4.82 2.26 0.42
N VAL A 131 5.69 1.44 -0.17
CA VAL A 131 5.43 0.91 -1.52
C VAL A 131 4.15 0.10 -1.54
N VAL A 132 3.84 -0.64 -0.48
CA VAL A 132 2.60 -1.42 -0.43
C VAL A 132 1.39 -0.52 -0.14
N ASP A 133 1.53 0.44 0.78
CA ASP A 133 0.48 1.39 1.14
C ASP A 133 -0.07 2.18 -0.06
N ILE A 134 0.81 2.75 -0.87
CA ILE A 134 0.42 3.57 -2.02
C ILE A 134 -0.40 2.78 -3.06
N HIS A 135 -0.38 1.44 -2.99
CA HIS A 135 -1.17 0.58 -3.87
C HIS A 135 -2.57 0.26 -3.31
N GLN A 136 -2.87 0.62 -2.06
CA GLN A 136 -4.22 0.54 -1.52
C GLN A 136 -5.00 1.80 -1.93
N PRO A 137 -6.11 1.68 -2.67
CA PRO A 137 -6.78 2.85 -3.26
C PRO A 137 -7.22 3.91 -2.26
N LEU A 138 -7.59 3.53 -1.03
CA LEU A 138 -8.02 4.46 0.01
C LEU A 138 -6.85 5.12 0.76
N HIS A 139 -5.60 4.70 0.50
CA HIS A 139 -4.40 5.42 0.95
C HIS A 139 -4.05 6.63 0.06
N ILE A 140 -4.66 6.73 -1.13
CA ILE A 140 -4.82 7.98 -1.84
C ILE A 140 -6.24 8.45 -1.53
N GLY A 141 -6.41 8.89 -0.29
CA GLY A 141 -7.69 9.04 0.38
C GLY A 141 -8.52 10.24 -0.06
N ARG A 142 -9.74 10.26 0.42
CA ARG A 142 -10.67 11.38 0.26
C ARG A 142 -10.71 12.15 1.58
N PRO A 143 -10.35 13.46 1.61
CA PRO A 143 -10.34 14.23 2.86
C PRO A 143 -11.70 14.26 3.58
N SER A 144 -12.81 14.25 2.81
CA SER A 144 -14.17 14.41 3.32
C SER A 144 -14.69 13.26 4.18
N ASP A 145 -14.05 12.08 4.10
CA ASP A 145 -14.43 10.89 4.86
C ASP A 145 -13.23 10.14 5.45
N HIS A 146 -12.09 10.84 5.59
CA HIS A 146 -10.83 10.30 6.12
C HIS A 146 -10.41 9.00 5.40
N GLY A 147 -10.43 9.01 4.05
CA GLY A 147 -10.09 7.83 3.26
C GLY A 147 -11.04 6.65 3.49
N GLY A 148 -12.33 6.88 3.67
CA GLY A 148 -13.35 5.85 3.90
C GLY A 148 -13.46 5.37 5.36
N ASN A 149 -12.77 6.02 6.31
CA ASN A 149 -12.90 5.67 7.73
C ASN A 149 -14.23 6.09 8.33
N ASP A 150 -14.90 7.09 7.77
CA ASP A 150 -16.21 7.55 8.20
C ASP A 150 -17.37 6.80 7.52
N VAL A 151 -17.07 5.93 6.53
CA VAL A 151 -18.06 5.15 5.80
C VAL A 151 -18.21 3.77 6.42
N GLN A 152 -19.37 3.51 7.05
CA GLN A 152 -19.68 2.19 7.62
C GLN A 152 -20.25 1.27 6.55
N VAL A 153 -19.73 0.06 6.45
CA VAL A 153 -20.17 -0.96 5.49
C VAL A 153 -20.45 -2.30 6.18
N VAL A 154 -21.36 -3.07 5.60
CA VAL A 154 -21.66 -4.45 5.97
C VAL A 154 -21.53 -5.36 4.76
N PHE A 155 -21.06 -6.58 4.93
CA PHE A 155 -20.95 -7.58 3.87
C PHE A 155 -21.06 -8.99 4.45
N GLY A 156 -21.68 -9.88 3.70
CA GLY A 156 -21.92 -11.24 4.16
C GLY A 156 -22.69 -11.27 5.49
N LYS A 157 -22.14 -11.98 6.50
CA LYS A 157 -22.72 -12.13 7.86
C LYS A 157 -21.95 -11.36 8.93
N LYS A 158 -20.98 -10.54 8.55
CA LYS A 158 -20.16 -9.76 9.50
C LYS A 158 -20.88 -8.49 9.93
N GLY A 159 -20.58 -8.01 11.14
CA GLY A 159 -21.02 -6.72 11.62
C GLY A 159 -20.40 -5.55 10.85
N PRO A 160 -20.86 -4.31 11.10
CA PRO A 160 -20.34 -3.13 10.43
C PRO A 160 -18.84 -2.94 10.70
N VAL A 161 -18.10 -2.59 9.61
CA VAL A 161 -16.72 -2.14 9.64
C VAL A 161 -16.61 -0.85 8.84
N THR A 162 -15.50 -0.12 8.94
CA THR A 162 -15.27 1.01 8.03
C THR A 162 -14.94 0.51 6.62
N LEU A 163 -15.25 1.30 5.60
CA LEU A 163 -14.86 0.98 4.21
C LEU A 163 -13.33 0.83 4.10
N HIS A 164 -12.59 1.70 4.80
CA HIS A 164 -11.14 1.60 4.87
C HIS A 164 -10.69 0.24 5.43
N HIS A 165 -11.22 -0.18 6.59
CA HIS A 165 -10.90 -1.49 7.18
C HIS A 165 -11.31 -2.66 6.27
N PHE A 166 -12.43 -2.55 5.54
CA PHE A 166 -12.81 -3.56 4.56
C PHE A 166 -11.71 -3.74 3.50
N TRP A 167 -11.19 -2.65 2.95
CA TRP A 167 -10.13 -2.69 1.94
C TRP A 167 -8.78 -3.13 2.50
N ASP A 168 -8.43 -2.75 3.72
CA ASP A 168 -7.18 -3.16 4.34
C ASP A 168 -7.13 -4.64 4.69
N SER A 169 -8.24 -5.18 5.18
CA SER A 169 -8.22 -6.48 5.86
C SER A 169 -9.25 -7.48 5.35
N GLU A 170 -10.51 -7.05 5.14
CA GLU A 170 -11.62 -7.96 4.92
C GLU A 170 -11.74 -8.43 3.47
N VAL A 171 -11.22 -7.66 2.52
CA VAL A 171 -11.11 -8.04 1.11
C VAL A 171 -10.18 -9.22 0.90
N LEU A 172 -9.21 -9.40 1.82
CA LEU A 172 -8.23 -10.49 1.79
C LEU A 172 -8.62 -11.64 2.73
N PRO A 173 -8.13 -12.87 2.48
CA PRO A 173 -8.36 -13.99 3.39
C PRO A 173 -7.68 -13.75 4.74
N SER A 174 -8.43 -13.72 5.84
CA SER A 174 -7.92 -13.42 7.19
C SER A 174 -6.81 -14.38 7.68
N ARG A 175 -6.74 -15.61 7.14
CA ARG A 175 -5.69 -16.60 7.44
C ARG A 175 -4.54 -16.58 6.43
N GLY A 176 -4.45 -15.54 5.61
CA GLY A 176 -3.51 -15.44 4.50
C GLY A 176 -3.94 -16.25 3.26
N PRO A 177 -3.18 -16.11 2.15
CA PRO A 177 -3.54 -16.66 0.87
C PRO A 177 -3.47 -18.19 0.87
N SER A 178 -4.48 -18.85 0.26
CA SER A 178 -4.45 -20.29 -0.02
C SER A 178 -3.31 -20.63 -1.00
N ALA A 179 -2.93 -21.91 -1.09
CA ALA A 179 -1.93 -22.37 -2.05
C ALA A 179 -2.32 -22.00 -3.50
N LYS A 180 -3.61 -22.13 -3.85
CA LYS A 180 -4.13 -21.74 -5.17
C LYS A 180 -3.97 -20.24 -5.42
N MET A 181 -4.32 -19.39 -4.45
CA MET A 181 -4.15 -17.94 -4.55
C MET A 181 -2.67 -17.54 -4.68
N LYS A 182 -1.77 -18.15 -3.89
CA LYS A 182 -0.32 -17.92 -4.01
C LYS A 182 0.20 -18.28 -5.41
N GLN A 183 -0.25 -19.40 -5.97
CA GLN A 183 0.13 -19.81 -7.32
C GLN A 183 -0.38 -18.83 -8.38
N GLN A 184 -1.63 -18.35 -8.25
CA GLN A 184 -2.20 -17.38 -9.17
C GLN A 184 -1.43 -16.05 -9.12
N LEU A 185 -1.22 -15.47 -7.92
CA LEU A 185 -0.49 -14.21 -7.75
C LEU A 185 0.95 -14.30 -8.31
N LYS A 186 1.62 -15.46 -8.18
CA LYS A 186 2.94 -15.70 -8.78
C LYS A 186 2.88 -15.73 -10.31
N ALA A 187 1.84 -16.35 -10.87
CA ALA A 187 1.65 -16.37 -12.32
C ALA A 187 1.38 -14.96 -12.85
N ASP A 188 0.52 -14.19 -12.16
CA ASP A 188 0.21 -12.79 -12.52
C ASP A 188 1.47 -11.91 -12.43
N LEU A 189 2.29 -12.08 -11.40
CA LEU A 189 3.59 -11.41 -11.27
C LEU A 189 4.56 -11.76 -12.40
N ALA A 190 4.55 -13.01 -12.86
CA ALA A 190 5.41 -13.44 -13.96
C ALA A 190 4.92 -12.89 -15.32
N ALA A 191 3.61 -12.70 -15.49
CA ALA A 191 2.99 -12.17 -16.68
C ALA A 191 2.98 -10.63 -16.73
N LEU A 192 3.32 -9.95 -15.62
CA LEU A 192 3.32 -8.49 -15.57
C LEU A 192 4.36 -7.90 -16.53
N PRO A 193 3.97 -6.96 -17.43
CA PRO A 193 4.93 -6.27 -18.30
C PRO A 193 6.00 -5.54 -17.49
N ALA A 194 7.26 -5.62 -17.94
CA ALA A 194 8.41 -5.10 -17.20
C ALA A 194 8.37 -3.57 -17.01
N ASP A 195 7.79 -2.83 -17.94
CA ASP A 195 7.60 -1.38 -17.87
C ASP A 195 6.72 -0.99 -16.69
N ARG A 196 5.65 -1.77 -16.40
CA ARG A 196 4.73 -1.52 -15.28
C ARG A 196 5.42 -1.60 -13.91
N ALA A 197 6.48 -2.38 -13.77
CA ALA A 197 7.26 -2.45 -12.54
C ALA A 197 8.17 -1.22 -12.32
N ASN A 198 8.50 -0.50 -13.40
CA ASN A 198 9.44 0.62 -13.38
C ASN A 198 8.75 2.01 -13.39
N ASP A 199 7.42 2.06 -13.33
CA ASP A 199 6.70 3.30 -13.19
C ASP A 199 7.13 4.06 -11.91
N PRO A 200 7.16 5.41 -11.92
CA PRO A 200 7.49 6.19 -10.74
C PRO A 200 6.37 6.14 -9.68
N PRO A 201 6.68 6.41 -8.39
CA PRO A 201 5.67 6.40 -7.31
C PRO A 201 4.46 7.31 -7.54
N ALA A 202 4.63 8.45 -8.23
CA ALA A 202 3.52 9.33 -8.62
C ALA A 202 2.50 8.62 -9.51
N GLU A 203 2.95 7.73 -10.41
CA GLU A 203 2.08 6.91 -11.24
C GLU A 203 1.28 5.91 -10.39
N TRP A 204 1.90 5.31 -9.37
CA TRP A 204 1.21 4.36 -8.48
C TRP A 204 0.09 5.05 -7.70
N ALA A 205 0.34 6.30 -7.26
CA ALA A 205 -0.65 7.14 -6.61
C ALA A 205 -1.79 7.50 -7.58
N ALA A 206 -1.47 7.88 -8.82
CA ALA A 206 -2.46 8.21 -9.85
C ALA A 206 -3.37 7.01 -10.17
N GLU A 207 -2.81 5.81 -10.30
CA GLU A 207 -3.58 4.57 -10.47
C GLU A 207 -4.53 4.33 -9.29
N SER A 208 -4.06 4.50 -8.05
CA SER A 208 -4.87 4.34 -6.84
C SER A 208 -5.98 5.38 -6.77
N LEU A 209 -5.70 6.62 -7.19
CA LEU A 209 -6.69 7.71 -7.25
C LEU A 209 -7.82 7.40 -8.24
N VAL A 210 -7.50 6.90 -9.43
CA VAL A 210 -8.51 6.48 -10.43
C VAL A 210 -9.39 5.36 -9.89
N LEU A 211 -8.81 4.39 -9.18
CA LEU A 211 -9.55 3.26 -8.61
C LEU A 211 -10.57 3.68 -7.56
N ARG A 212 -10.45 4.86 -6.95
CA ARG A 212 -11.45 5.35 -5.97
C ARG A 212 -12.87 5.38 -6.54
N ALA A 213 -13.04 5.71 -7.82
CA ALA A 213 -14.36 5.68 -8.45
C ALA A 213 -15.02 4.29 -8.30
N THR A 214 -14.25 3.21 -8.46
CA THR A 214 -14.74 1.84 -8.27
C THR A 214 -14.88 1.47 -6.79
N VAL A 215 -13.99 1.96 -5.93
CA VAL A 215 -14.04 1.72 -4.48
C VAL A 215 -15.31 2.28 -3.87
N TYR A 216 -15.80 3.42 -4.36
CA TYR A 216 -17.03 4.07 -3.92
C TYR A 216 -18.25 3.76 -4.80
N ASP A 217 -18.15 2.81 -5.72
CA ASP A 217 -19.26 2.40 -6.60
C ASP A 217 -20.22 1.45 -5.85
N PHE A 218 -20.95 2.01 -4.92
CA PHE A 218 -22.03 1.34 -4.19
C PHE A 218 -23.20 2.31 -3.98
N ARG A 219 -24.40 1.75 -3.76
CA ARG A 219 -25.57 2.58 -3.46
C ARG A 219 -25.46 3.15 -2.05
N PRO A 220 -25.52 4.49 -1.89
CA PRO A 220 -25.56 5.09 -0.56
C PRO A 220 -26.74 4.52 0.24
N ALA A 221 -26.53 4.22 1.51
CA ALA A 221 -27.61 3.87 2.42
C ALA A 221 -28.38 5.14 2.83
N ALA A 222 -29.70 5.08 2.87
CA ALA A 222 -30.49 6.20 3.38
C ALA A 222 -30.23 6.42 4.89
N HIS A 223 -30.01 5.34 5.62
CA HIS A 223 -29.66 5.33 7.04
C HIS A 223 -28.79 4.10 7.34
N GLY A 224 -27.82 4.26 8.26
CA GLY A 224 -26.96 3.16 8.72
C GLY A 224 -25.87 2.74 7.73
N PRO A 225 -25.28 1.57 7.93
CA PRO A 225 -24.19 1.07 7.10
C PRO A 225 -24.60 0.78 5.66
N VAL A 226 -23.68 1.00 4.71
CA VAL A 226 -23.83 0.59 3.31
C VAL A 226 -23.71 -0.92 3.19
N THR A 227 -24.59 -1.57 2.46
CA THR A 227 -24.46 -2.99 2.15
C THR A 227 -23.60 -3.17 0.90
N LEU A 228 -22.47 -3.83 1.05
CA LEU A 228 -21.63 -4.28 -0.07
C LEU A 228 -22.13 -5.65 -0.51
N ASP A 229 -22.66 -5.73 -1.73
CA ASP A 229 -23.14 -6.99 -2.28
C ASP A 229 -22.00 -7.91 -2.74
N ASP A 230 -22.34 -9.15 -3.10
CA ASP A 230 -21.35 -10.14 -3.52
C ASP A 230 -20.61 -9.73 -4.81
N SER A 231 -21.21 -8.93 -5.67
CA SER A 231 -20.58 -8.45 -6.91
C SER A 231 -19.49 -7.43 -6.58
N TYR A 232 -19.78 -6.49 -5.67
CA TYR A 232 -18.80 -5.54 -5.16
C TYR A 232 -17.63 -6.27 -4.50
N VAL A 233 -17.91 -7.22 -3.60
CA VAL A 233 -16.85 -7.97 -2.88
C VAL A 233 -15.95 -8.75 -3.85
N ARG A 234 -16.52 -9.35 -4.91
CA ARG A 234 -15.72 -10.04 -5.94
C ARG A 234 -14.85 -9.06 -6.73
N SER A 235 -15.38 -7.92 -7.12
CA SER A 235 -14.64 -6.86 -7.83
C SER A 235 -13.51 -6.32 -6.97
N ALA A 236 -13.79 -6.00 -5.70
CA ALA A 236 -12.80 -5.51 -4.75
C ALA A 236 -11.64 -6.50 -4.56
N ARG A 237 -11.93 -7.81 -4.45
CA ARG A 237 -10.89 -8.85 -4.36
C ARG A 237 -10.00 -8.91 -5.59
N LYS A 238 -10.59 -8.82 -6.77
CA LYS A 238 -9.80 -8.79 -8.02
C LYS A 238 -8.87 -7.58 -8.06
N ILE A 239 -9.37 -6.40 -7.71
CA ILE A 239 -8.54 -5.18 -7.63
C ILE A 239 -7.44 -5.35 -6.59
N ALA A 240 -7.76 -5.89 -5.40
CA ALA A 240 -6.77 -6.13 -4.36
C ALA A 240 -5.64 -7.06 -4.83
N ASP A 241 -5.96 -8.15 -5.49
CA ASP A 241 -4.98 -9.08 -6.06
C ASP A 241 -4.07 -8.38 -7.09
N GLU A 242 -4.65 -7.61 -8.02
CA GLU A 242 -3.91 -6.84 -9.02
C GLU A 242 -2.99 -5.79 -8.38
N ARG A 243 -3.48 -5.06 -7.37
CA ARG A 243 -2.70 -4.03 -6.67
C ARG A 243 -1.56 -4.64 -5.86
N LEU A 244 -1.75 -5.79 -5.22
CA LEU A 244 -0.69 -6.50 -4.48
C LEU A 244 0.39 -7.07 -5.41
N VAL A 245 0.03 -7.54 -6.60
CA VAL A 245 1.00 -7.97 -7.62
C VAL A 245 1.86 -6.78 -8.09
N LEU A 246 1.24 -5.64 -8.38
CA LEU A 246 1.94 -4.41 -8.74
C LEU A 246 2.85 -3.94 -7.60
N ALA A 247 2.36 -3.91 -6.36
CA ALA A 247 3.14 -3.54 -5.19
C ALA A 247 4.38 -4.42 -5.03
N GLY A 248 4.24 -5.74 -5.15
CA GLY A 248 5.37 -6.67 -5.09
C GLY A 248 6.40 -6.46 -6.21
N ALA A 249 5.94 -6.26 -7.45
CA ALA A 249 6.82 -5.99 -8.59
C ALA A 249 7.61 -4.68 -8.41
N ARG A 250 6.91 -3.62 -8.02
CA ARG A 250 7.47 -2.27 -7.83
C ARG A 250 8.37 -2.18 -6.62
N LEU A 251 8.07 -2.90 -5.53
CA LEU A 251 8.96 -3.04 -4.39
C LEU A 251 10.28 -3.71 -4.81
N ALA A 252 10.22 -4.80 -5.57
CA ALA A 252 11.42 -5.45 -6.08
C ALA A 252 12.20 -4.53 -7.01
N ALA A 253 11.56 -3.83 -7.93
CA ALA A 253 12.21 -2.87 -8.84
C ALA A 253 12.91 -1.74 -8.08
N THR A 254 12.23 -1.15 -7.08
CA THR A 254 12.79 -0.11 -6.20
C THR A 254 14.06 -0.61 -5.49
N LEU A 255 13.99 -1.78 -4.85
CA LEU A 255 15.14 -2.34 -4.13
C LEU A 255 16.28 -2.76 -5.07
N ASN A 256 15.94 -3.28 -6.25
CA ASN A 256 16.94 -3.61 -7.28
C ASN A 256 17.63 -2.35 -7.81
N THR A 257 16.90 -1.26 -8.06
CA THR A 257 17.48 0.02 -8.46
C THR A 257 18.45 0.54 -7.40
N ILE A 258 18.07 0.47 -6.11
CA ILE A 258 18.90 0.94 -4.99
C ILE A 258 20.17 0.09 -4.82
N PHE A 259 20.09 -1.23 -4.98
CA PHE A 259 21.18 -2.12 -4.57
C PHE A 259 21.92 -2.81 -5.72
N CYS A 260 21.36 -2.80 -6.94
CA CYS A 260 21.96 -3.53 -8.07
C CYS A 260 22.52 -2.60 -9.15
N SER A 261 22.06 -1.34 -9.23
CA SER A 261 22.58 -0.37 -10.21
C SER A 261 23.98 0.16 -9.86
N SER A 262 24.52 -0.17 -8.69
CA SER A 262 25.83 0.31 -8.22
C SER A 262 27.03 -0.53 -8.68
N ALA A 263 26.88 -1.44 -9.67
CA ALA A 263 27.94 -2.34 -10.12
C ALA A 263 28.68 -1.87 -11.38
N THR A 264 28.54 -0.59 -11.76
CA THR A 264 29.28 0.00 -12.91
C THR A 264 29.96 1.30 -12.48
N HIS A 265 31.02 1.16 -11.68
CA HIS A 265 32.14 2.13 -11.62
C HIS A 265 33.41 1.41 -11.20
#